data_ba9eff1d04914a5d0bd97835b9b85657
#
_entry.id   ba9eff1d04914a5d0bd97835b9b85657
#
_cell.length_a   1.000
_cell.length_b   1.000
_cell.length_c   1.000
_cell.angle_alpha   90.00
_cell.angle_beta   90.00
_cell.angle_gamma   90.00
#
_symmetry.space_group_name_H-M   'P 1'
#
loop_
_entity.id
_entity.type
_entity.pdbx_description
1 polymer ?
#
loop_
_entity_poly.entity_id
_entity_poly.type
_entity_poly.pdbx_seq_one_letter_code
_entity_poly.pdbx_strand_id
1 'polypeptide(L)'
;MTQALDAPGVALGSGPLIALRRVALATQNAPVLAALPGGFSTRRKGQGLEVADMRDYVAGDDLRHLDRGTTARTGRLHIRQFQEERDRVSLLVADFRPSMFWGLRRAFRSVAGAEALALIGWHIVESGGRVALLALTPNAPVVVPPRGRTRGMLDVIGGLVQAHGAGLADIMAGRADQDAPLDQALSRADRLVPSGAEIVIASGFDTEGVGLRDRLDALARRRTPRLVLITDAEAAQMPRGRYPIRTSDGRHIRVYLDGSGKPDATLHRTIAGRPALILNASDSVEDTARRISVAYPMGIAA
;
A
#
# COMPACT_ATOMS: atom_id res chain seq x y z
N MET A 1 25.59 21.30 -3.55
CA MET A 1 24.38 20.62 -4.09
C MET A 1 23.99 19.34 -3.35
N THR A 2 24.92 18.62 -2.73
CA THR A 2 24.66 17.32 -2.05
C THR A 2 23.77 17.45 -0.80
N GLN A 3 23.91 18.50 0.00
CA GLN A 3 23.13 18.67 1.24
C GLN A 3 21.61 18.85 1.03
N ALA A 4 21.16 19.41 -0.09
CA ALA A 4 19.72 19.58 -0.37
C ALA A 4 19.02 18.24 -0.68
N LEU A 5 19.75 17.25 -1.14
CA LEU A 5 19.22 15.93 -1.45
C LEU A 5 19.06 15.05 -0.20
N ASP A 6 19.75 15.38 0.90
CA ASP A 6 19.61 14.68 2.19
C ASP A 6 18.58 15.34 3.10
N ALA A 7 17.84 16.33 2.60
CA ALA A 7 16.82 17.03 3.36
C ALA A 7 15.62 16.12 3.71
N PRO A 8 15.04 16.27 4.91
CA PRO A 8 13.79 15.61 5.27
C PRO A 8 12.70 15.90 4.22
N GLY A 9 11.96 14.87 3.83
CA GLY A 9 10.93 14.98 2.80
C GLY A 9 11.44 14.88 1.35
N VAL A 10 12.74 15.00 1.11
CA VAL A 10 13.41 14.78 -0.18
C VAL A 10 14.10 13.42 -0.19
N ALA A 11 14.96 13.18 0.79
CA ALA A 11 15.61 11.88 0.97
C ALA A 11 14.70 10.91 1.73
N LEU A 12 14.81 9.64 1.40
CA LEU A 12 14.15 8.55 2.12
C LEU A 12 15.16 7.82 3.00
N GLY A 13 14.98 7.89 4.32
CA GLY A 13 15.87 7.25 5.28
C GLY A 13 15.24 6.00 5.92
N SER A 14 16.04 5.01 6.27
CA SER A 14 15.57 3.81 6.96
C SER A 14 15.08 4.09 8.39
N GLY A 15 15.79 4.95 9.13
CA GLY A 15 15.43 5.31 10.51
C GLY A 15 14.00 5.84 10.65
N PRO A 16 13.61 6.90 9.91
CA PRO A 16 12.24 7.38 9.89
C PRO A 16 11.21 6.30 9.57
N LEU A 17 11.42 5.46 8.54
CA LEU A 17 10.50 4.39 8.17
C LEU A 17 10.36 3.30 9.24
N ILE A 18 11.43 3.00 9.96
CA ILE A 18 11.40 2.08 11.11
C ILE A 18 10.58 2.70 12.25
N ALA A 19 10.75 3.99 12.52
CA ALA A 19 10.03 4.69 13.58
C ALA A 19 8.50 4.71 13.36
N LEU A 20 8.02 4.60 12.10
CA LEU A 20 6.60 4.50 11.75
C LEU A 20 5.90 3.28 12.38
N ARG A 21 6.64 2.26 12.81
CA ARG A 21 6.09 1.14 13.55
C ARG A 21 5.29 1.59 14.78
N ARG A 22 5.80 2.57 15.53
CA ARG A 22 5.10 3.11 16.71
C ARG A 22 3.79 3.77 16.33
N VAL A 23 3.77 4.54 15.23
CA VAL A 23 2.56 5.20 14.73
C VAL A 23 1.55 4.18 14.26
N ALA A 24 1.99 3.16 13.52
CA ALA A 24 1.15 2.06 13.07
C ALA A 24 0.47 1.34 14.24
N LEU A 25 1.22 0.97 15.28
CA LEU A 25 0.68 0.32 16.49
C LEU A 25 -0.30 1.21 17.26
N ALA A 26 -0.01 2.51 17.37
CA ALA A 26 -0.88 3.45 18.07
C ALA A 26 -2.25 3.61 17.37
N THR A 27 -2.28 3.56 16.04
CA THR A 27 -3.50 3.69 15.24
C THR A 27 -4.32 2.41 15.17
N GLN A 28 -3.73 1.24 15.38
CA GLN A 28 -4.47 -0.03 15.47
C GLN A 28 -5.44 -0.08 16.66
N ASN A 29 -5.08 0.55 17.76
CA ASN A 29 -5.85 0.55 19.00
C ASN A 29 -6.87 1.70 19.09
N ALA A 30 -6.95 2.57 18.09
CA ALA A 30 -7.95 3.64 18.06
C ALA A 30 -9.32 3.05 17.69
N PRO A 31 -10.40 3.37 18.44
CA PRO A 31 -11.75 2.92 18.09
C PRO A 31 -12.10 3.45 16.69
N VAL A 32 -12.43 2.53 15.78
CA VAL A 32 -12.86 2.87 14.42
C VAL A 32 -14.24 3.53 14.52
N LEU A 33 -14.28 4.85 14.44
CA LEU A 33 -15.53 5.60 14.25
C LEU A 33 -15.99 5.39 12.80
N ALA A 34 -16.98 4.53 12.62
CA ALA A 34 -17.70 4.24 11.39
C ALA A 34 -16.90 3.62 10.24
N ALA A 35 -17.13 2.33 10.01
CA ALA A 35 -16.71 1.64 8.80
C ALA A 35 -17.34 2.28 7.56
N LEU A 36 -16.49 2.77 6.64
CA LEU A 36 -16.95 3.20 5.32
C LEU A 36 -17.46 1.97 4.53
N PRO A 37 -18.58 2.08 3.79
CA PRO A 37 -19.11 0.98 3.00
C PRO A 37 -18.14 0.61 1.87
N GLY A 38 -17.67 -0.64 1.85
CA GLY A 38 -16.77 -1.17 0.84
C GLY A 38 -15.65 -2.10 1.32
N GLY A 39 -15.48 -2.28 2.62
CA GLY A 39 -14.54 -3.25 3.18
C GLY A 39 -15.09 -4.68 3.06
N PHE A 40 -14.53 -5.48 2.16
CA PHE A 40 -14.91 -6.90 2.04
C PHE A 40 -14.24 -7.71 3.14
N SER A 41 -15.01 -8.04 4.17
CA SER A 41 -14.68 -9.10 5.12
C SER A 41 -14.94 -10.45 4.45
N THR A 42 -13.91 -11.13 3.97
CA THR A 42 -14.04 -12.52 3.51
C THR A 42 -13.79 -13.46 4.69
N ARG A 43 -14.85 -13.85 5.38
CA ARG A 43 -14.85 -15.02 6.26
C ARG A 43 -14.88 -16.28 5.40
N ARG A 44 -13.74 -16.79 4.98
CA ARG A 44 -13.63 -18.17 4.50
C ARG A 44 -13.08 -19.05 5.60
N LYS A 45 -13.86 -20.05 6.01
CA LYS A 45 -13.45 -21.09 6.94
C LYS A 45 -12.54 -22.08 6.21
N GLY A 46 -11.40 -22.48 6.81
CA GLY A 46 -10.41 -23.36 6.20
C GLY A 46 -9.65 -24.20 7.22
N GLN A 47 -8.63 -24.94 6.78
CA GLN A 47 -7.81 -25.82 7.63
C GLN A 47 -6.61 -25.05 8.21
N GLY A 48 -6.75 -24.46 9.38
CA GLY A 48 -5.68 -23.83 10.16
C GLY A 48 -5.46 -24.52 11.51
N LEU A 49 -4.45 -24.07 12.27
CA LEU A 49 -4.13 -24.63 13.60
C LEU A 49 -4.94 -23.98 14.74
N GLU A 50 -5.52 -22.80 14.52
CA GLU A 50 -6.37 -22.16 15.52
C GLU A 50 -7.84 -22.54 15.32
N VAL A 51 -8.49 -22.91 16.44
CA VAL A 51 -9.92 -23.23 16.46
C VAL A 51 -10.71 -21.95 16.40
N ALA A 52 -11.35 -21.67 15.25
CA ALA A 52 -12.13 -20.47 15.03
C ALA A 52 -13.54 -20.57 15.62
N ASP A 53 -14.14 -21.77 15.61
CA ASP A 53 -15.51 -22.00 16.03
C ASP A 53 -15.78 -23.50 16.21
N MET A 54 -16.88 -23.83 16.87
CA MET A 54 -17.35 -25.21 17.01
C MET A 54 -18.74 -25.31 16.37
N ARG A 55 -18.97 -26.34 15.58
CA ARG A 55 -20.28 -26.64 15.02
C ARG A 55 -20.69 -28.09 15.24
N ASP A 56 -21.96 -28.38 15.10
CA ASP A 56 -22.45 -29.75 15.11
C ASP A 56 -21.82 -30.55 13.96
N TYR A 57 -21.50 -31.80 14.23
CA TYR A 57 -21.02 -32.76 13.24
C TYR A 57 -22.07 -33.00 12.16
N VAL A 58 -21.64 -33.03 10.93
CA VAL A 58 -22.44 -33.42 9.75
C VAL A 58 -21.78 -34.65 9.13
N ALA A 59 -22.58 -35.61 8.66
CA ALA A 59 -22.08 -36.81 8.00
C ALA A 59 -21.13 -36.46 6.83
N GLY A 60 -19.88 -36.96 6.92
CA GLY A 60 -18.79 -36.65 5.98
C GLY A 60 -17.69 -35.74 6.57
N ASP A 61 -17.86 -35.22 7.78
CA ASP A 61 -16.81 -34.47 8.46
C ASP A 61 -15.70 -35.39 8.96
N ASP A 62 -14.45 -34.89 9.00
CA ASP A 62 -13.29 -35.62 9.52
C ASP A 62 -13.35 -35.71 11.05
N LEU A 63 -13.51 -36.90 11.58
CA LEU A 63 -13.59 -37.18 13.02
C LEU A 63 -12.31 -36.86 13.80
N ARG A 64 -11.17 -36.62 13.12
CA ARG A 64 -9.93 -36.13 13.75
C ARG A 64 -10.09 -34.76 14.37
N HIS A 65 -11.04 -33.98 13.87
CA HIS A 65 -11.34 -32.63 14.33
C HIS A 65 -12.45 -32.59 15.39
N LEU A 66 -12.83 -33.76 15.95
CA LEU A 66 -13.86 -33.85 16.99
C LEU A 66 -13.39 -33.12 18.26
N ASP A 67 -14.22 -32.18 18.76
CA ASP A 67 -14.03 -31.58 20.08
C ASP A 67 -14.62 -32.48 21.15
N ARG A 68 -13.75 -33.20 21.82
CA ARG A 68 -14.16 -34.17 22.86
C ARG A 68 -14.78 -33.48 24.08
N GLY A 69 -14.29 -32.26 24.42
CA GLY A 69 -14.78 -31.54 25.60
C GLY A 69 -16.20 -31.02 25.41
N THR A 70 -16.49 -30.37 24.29
CA THR A 70 -17.83 -29.89 23.98
C THR A 70 -18.79 -31.04 23.72
N THR A 71 -18.34 -32.09 23.01
CA THR A 71 -19.14 -33.31 22.77
C THR A 71 -19.55 -33.98 24.07
N ALA A 72 -18.63 -34.12 25.04
CA ALA A 72 -18.95 -34.71 26.33
C ALA A 72 -19.93 -33.88 27.15
N ARG A 73 -19.87 -32.57 27.04
CA ARG A 73 -20.74 -31.64 27.78
C ARG A 73 -22.16 -31.53 27.20
N THR A 74 -22.26 -31.58 25.86
CA THR A 74 -23.55 -31.36 25.15
C THR A 74 -24.27 -32.65 24.77
N GLY A 75 -23.56 -33.79 24.76
CA GLY A 75 -24.08 -35.06 24.28
C GLY A 75 -24.23 -35.16 22.75
N ARG A 76 -23.77 -34.13 22.00
CA ARG A 76 -23.79 -34.08 20.53
C ARG A 76 -22.36 -34.00 20.01
N LEU A 77 -22.11 -34.62 18.86
CA LEU A 77 -20.80 -34.54 18.24
C LEU A 77 -20.53 -33.12 17.73
N HIS A 78 -19.44 -32.50 18.18
CA HIS A 78 -19.01 -31.19 17.74
C HIS A 78 -17.65 -31.28 17.03
N ILE A 79 -17.54 -30.60 15.90
CA ILE A 79 -16.32 -30.50 15.10
C ILE A 79 -15.70 -29.13 15.29
N ARG A 80 -14.39 -29.11 15.55
CA ARG A 80 -13.59 -27.88 15.54
C ARG A 80 -13.50 -27.36 14.12
N GLN A 81 -13.92 -26.14 13.90
CA GLN A 81 -13.63 -25.40 12.68
C GLN A 81 -12.34 -24.64 12.89
N PHE A 82 -11.34 -24.97 12.10
CA PHE A 82 -10.08 -24.24 12.13
C PHE A 82 -10.17 -23.01 11.24
N GLN A 83 -9.56 -21.91 11.69
CA GLN A 83 -9.34 -20.75 10.83
C GLN A 83 -8.24 -21.13 9.85
N GLU A 84 -8.48 -20.97 8.56
CA GLU A 84 -7.42 -21.15 7.58
C GLU A 84 -6.40 -20.03 7.81
N GLU A 85 -5.31 -20.34 8.51
CA GLU A 85 -4.15 -19.47 8.61
C GLU A 85 -3.51 -19.41 7.21
N ARG A 86 -4.15 -18.69 6.30
CA ARG A 86 -3.48 -18.33 5.05
C ARG A 86 -2.36 -17.39 5.43
N ASP A 87 -1.14 -17.80 5.12
CA ASP A 87 0.02 -16.91 5.04
C ASP A 87 -0.40 -15.65 4.24
N ARG A 88 -0.83 -14.63 4.97
CA ARG A 88 -1.37 -13.40 4.39
C ARG A 88 -0.21 -12.65 3.75
N VAL A 89 -0.03 -12.85 2.45
CA VAL A 89 1.03 -12.20 1.68
C VAL A 89 0.49 -10.93 1.07
N SER A 90 1.20 -9.82 1.28
CA SER A 90 0.89 -8.54 0.66
C SER A 90 2.10 -8.03 -0.11
N LEU A 91 1.90 -7.70 -1.40
CA LEU A 91 2.88 -7.02 -2.23
C LEU A 91 2.67 -5.51 -2.10
N LEU A 92 3.69 -4.82 -1.61
CA LEU A 92 3.75 -3.37 -1.58
C LEU A 92 4.40 -2.90 -2.87
N VAL A 93 3.67 -2.11 -3.66
CA VAL A 93 4.18 -1.54 -4.91
C VAL A 93 4.41 -0.05 -4.70
N ALA A 94 5.69 0.34 -4.69
CA ALA A 94 6.12 1.73 -4.57
C ALA A 94 6.42 2.31 -5.96
N ASP A 95 5.83 3.44 -6.28
CA ASP A 95 6.11 4.16 -7.51
C ASP A 95 7.21 5.20 -7.27
N PHE A 96 8.39 4.96 -7.84
CA PHE A 96 9.54 5.86 -7.86
C PHE A 96 9.90 6.26 -9.30
N ARG A 97 8.90 6.39 -10.16
CA ARG A 97 9.06 6.99 -11.49
C ARG A 97 9.20 8.51 -11.36
N PRO A 98 9.74 9.20 -12.37
CA PRO A 98 10.04 10.63 -12.32
C PRO A 98 8.92 11.54 -11.82
N SER A 99 7.66 11.27 -12.19
CA SER A 99 6.50 12.06 -11.75
C SER A 99 6.28 12.07 -10.24
N MET A 100 6.87 11.14 -9.50
CA MET A 100 6.72 11.05 -8.04
C MET A 100 7.75 11.90 -7.26
N PHE A 101 8.82 12.38 -7.92
CA PHE A 101 9.90 13.12 -7.26
C PHE A 101 9.67 14.64 -7.23
N TRP A 102 8.52 15.02 -6.73
CA TRP A 102 8.20 16.41 -6.43
C TRP A 102 7.22 16.52 -5.25
N GLY A 103 7.17 17.69 -4.64
CA GLY A 103 6.27 18.05 -3.54
C GLY A 103 6.49 19.50 -3.17
N LEU A 104 5.49 20.14 -2.57
CA LEU A 104 5.50 21.58 -2.35
C LEU A 104 5.84 21.99 -0.91
N ARG A 105 5.55 21.15 0.08
CA ARG A 105 5.74 21.51 1.49
C ARG A 105 6.52 20.47 2.28
N ARG A 106 5.83 19.42 2.75
CA ARG A 106 6.42 18.46 3.70
C ARG A 106 7.35 17.46 3.01
N ALA A 107 6.87 16.84 1.96
CA ALA A 107 7.59 15.73 1.34
C ALA A 107 7.30 15.61 -0.17
N PHE A 108 8.23 14.98 -0.89
CA PHE A 108 7.96 14.47 -2.22
C PHE A 108 6.86 13.41 -2.17
N ARG A 109 6.08 13.29 -3.24
CA ARG A 109 5.07 12.24 -3.38
C ARG A 109 5.69 10.84 -3.24
N SER A 110 6.92 10.64 -3.72
CA SER A 110 7.70 9.41 -3.56
C SER A 110 7.97 9.07 -2.09
N VAL A 111 8.35 10.06 -1.27
CA VAL A 111 8.58 9.88 0.15
C VAL A 111 7.26 9.59 0.88
N ALA A 112 6.21 10.38 0.62
CA ALA A 112 4.90 10.15 1.22
C ALA A 112 4.30 8.78 0.85
N GLY A 113 4.50 8.32 -0.40
CA GLY A 113 4.11 6.99 -0.85
C GLY A 113 4.86 5.88 -0.11
N ALA A 114 6.17 6.04 0.09
CA ALA A 114 6.97 5.10 0.85
C ALA A 114 6.57 5.06 2.35
N GLU A 115 6.28 6.20 2.97
CA GLU A 115 5.77 6.29 4.33
C GLU A 115 4.41 5.58 4.47
N ALA A 116 3.49 5.80 3.54
CA ALA A 116 2.18 5.14 3.52
C ALA A 116 2.33 3.61 3.40
N LEU A 117 3.18 3.13 2.49
CA LEU A 117 3.48 1.71 2.35
C LEU A 117 4.18 1.13 3.57
N ALA A 118 5.05 1.90 4.23
CA ALA A 118 5.69 1.46 5.47
C ALA A 118 4.67 1.33 6.62
N LEU A 119 3.73 2.27 6.77
CA LEU A 119 2.63 2.18 7.73
C LEU A 119 1.79 0.92 7.47
N ILE A 120 1.35 0.70 6.23
CA ILE A 120 0.59 -0.48 5.83
C ILE A 120 1.40 -1.76 6.07
N GLY A 121 2.68 -1.78 5.69
CA GLY A 121 3.56 -2.92 5.88
C GLY A 121 3.75 -3.28 7.36
N TRP A 122 3.94 -2.29 8.23
CA TRP A 122 3.99 -2.52 9.68
C TRP A 122 2.69 -3.11 10.21
N HIS A 123 1.52 -2.60 9.80
CA HIS A 123 0.23 -3.20 10.16
C HIS A 123 0.14 -4.66 9.74
N ILE A 124 0.57 -5.00 8.52
CA ILE A 124 0.52 -6.37 8.01
C ILE A 124 1.40 -7.32 8.84
N VAL A 125 2.65 -6.94 9.11
CA VAL A 125 3.58 -7.83 9.83
C VAL A 125 3.24 -7.95 11.31
N GLU A 126 2.69 -6.92 11.94
CA GLU A 126 2.20 -6.96 13.33
C GLU A 126 0.95 -7.82 13.46
N SER A 127 0.18 -7.96 12.39
CA SER A 127 -0.98 -8.89 12.31
C SER A 127 -0.58 -10.30 11.85
N GLY A 128 0.72 -10.65 11.86
CA GLY A 128 1.21 -11.97 11.48
C GLY A 128 1.40 -12.20 9.98
N GLY A 129 1.11 -11.21 9.14
CA GLY A 129 1.25 -11.32 7.68
C GLY A 129 2.69 -11.26 7.19
N ARG A 130 2.86 -11.49 5.87
CA ARG A 130 4.14 -11.42 5.14
C ARG A 130 4.08 -10.30 4.13
N VAL A 131 5.17 -9.54 4.01
CA VAL A 131 5.29 -8.42 3.06
C VAL A 131 6.35 -8.71 2.02
N ALA A 132 6.08 -8.25 0.79
CA ALA A 132 6.99 -8.22 -0.35
C ALA A 132 7.03 -6.80 -0.92
N LEU A 133 8.05 -6.46 -1.69
CA LEU A 133 8.16 -5.17 -2.37
C LEU A 133 8.37 -5.33 -3.87
N LEU A 134 7.69 -4.48 -4.63
CA LEU A 134 8.01 -4.12 -5.99
C LEU A 134 8.15 -2.60 -6.04
N ALA A 135 9.37 -2.09 -6.09
CA ALA A 135 9.60 -0.66 -6.27
C ALA A 135 9.90 -0.37 -7.75
N LEU A 136 9.03 0.41 -8.36
CA LEU A 136 9.13 0.83 -9.75
C LEU A 136 10.12 2.01 -9.83
N THR A 137 11.16 1.87 -10.60
CA THR A 137 12.17 2.91 -10.82
C THR A 137 12.28 3.20 -12.32
N PRO A 138 12.93 4.30 -12.71
CA PRO A 138 13.13 4.61 -14.13
C PRO A 138 13.83 3.50 -14.93
N ASN A 139 14.77 2.79 -14.30
CA ASN A 139 15.57 1.77 -14.97
C ASN A 139 15.08 0.35 -14.65
N ALA A 140 15.56 -0.23 -13.56
CA ALA A 140 15.24 -1.60 -13.17
C ALA A 140 14.50 -1.63 -11.82
N PRO A 141 13.35 -2.31 -11.72
CA PRO A 141 12.61 -2.38 -10.47
C PRO A 141 13.42 -3.10 -9.38
N VAL A 142 13.27 -2.63 -8.14
CA VAL A 142 13.78 -3.33 -6.96
C VAL A 142 12.70 -4.27 -6.45
N VAL A 143 13.06 -5.53 -6.22
CA VAL A 143 12.15 -6.57 -5.76
C VAL A 143 12.66 -7.16 -4.45
N VAL A 144 11.77 -7.24 -3.44
CA VAL A 144 12.03 -7.95 -2.18
C VAL A 144 11.03 -9.09 -2.07
N PRO A 145 11.48 -10.33 -1.88
CA PRO A 145 10.60 -11.50 -1.78
C PRO A 145 9.76 -11.49 -0.50
N PRO A 146 8.62 -12.20 -0.45
CA PRO A 146 7.73 -12.22 0.70
C PRO A 146 8.40 -12.78 1.95
N ARG A 147 8.40 -12.00 3.04
CA ARG A 147 8.90 -12.42 4.34
C ARG A 147 8.03 -11.83 5.45
N GLY A 148 7.83 -12.60 6.52
CA GLY A 148 7.06 -12.18 7.69
C GLY A 148 7.91 -11.53 8.78
N ARG A 149 7.21 -11.06 9.80
CA ARG A 149 7.76 -10.46 11.01
C ARG A 149 8.58 -9.19 10.73
N THR A 150 9.16 -8.61 11.77
CA THR A 150 10.00 -7.40 11.69
C THR A 150 11.09 -7.50 10.61
N ARG A 151 11.70 -8.68 10.42
CA ARG A 151 12.75 -8.87 9.41
C ARG A 151 12.25 -8.64 7.99
N GLY A 152 11.03 -9.15 7.67
CA GLY A 152 10.42 -8.90 6.36
C GLY A 152 10.19 -7.42 6.11
N MET A 153 9.73 -6.68 7.11
CA MET A 153 9.53 -5.24 6.98
C MET A 153 10.85 -4.48 6.85
N LEU A 154 11.90 -4.88 7.54
CA LEU A 154 13.23 -4.27 7.41
C LEU A 154 13.82 -4.51 6.00
N ASP A 155 13.63 -5.69 5.42
CA ASP A 155 14.04 -5.97 4.03
C ASP A 155 13.27 -5.06 3.04
N VAL A 156 11.97 -4.86 3.23
CA VAL A 156 11.14 -3.93 2.45
C VAL A 156 11.63 -2.49 2.60
N ILE A 157 11.90 -2.02 3.81
CA ILE A 157 12.43 -0.67 4.08
C ILE A 157 13.77 -0.48 3.36
N GLY A 158 14.66 -1.46 3.43
CA GLY A 158 15.93 -1.44 2.69
C GLY A 158 15.72 -1.28 1.18
N GLY A 159 14.79 -2.05 0.61
CA GLY A 159 14.42 -1.96 -0.81
C GLY A 159 13.81 -0.62 -1.19
N LEU A 160 12.94 -0.03 -0.35
CA LEU A 160 12.37 1.30 -0.56
C LEU A 160 13.45 2.38 -0.60
N VAL A 161 14.36 2.38 0.38
CA VAL A 161 15.45 3.37 0.47
C VAL A 161 16.40 3.23 -0.73
N GLN A 162 16.77 2.01 -1.08
CA GLN A 162 17.64 1.74 -2.25
C GLN A 162 16.99 2.23 -3.54
N ALA A 163 15.72 1.86 -3.79
CA ALA A 163 15.02 2.22 -5.02
C ALA A 163 14.80 3.74 -5.14
N HIS A 164 14.40 4.38 -4.04
CA HIS A 164 14.20 5.83 -3.99
C HIS A 164 15.51 6.57 -4.28
N GLY A 165 16.61 6.18 -3.61
CA GLY A 165 17.91 6.79 -3.82
C GLY A 165 18.42 6.65 -5.25
N ALA A 166 18.24 5.47 -5.85
CA ALA A 166 18.60 5.22 -7.25
C ALA A 166 17.74 6.10 -8.20
N GLY A 167 16.42 6.15 -8.01
CA GLY A 167 15.54 6.99 -8.82
C GLY A 167 15.87 8.47 -8.73
N LEU A 168 16.13 8.98 -7.51
CA LEU A 168 16.54 10.37 -7.31
C LEU A 168 17.87 10.68 -8.01
N ALA A 169 18.86 9.79 -7.90
CA ALA A 169 20.14 9.95 -8.55
C ALA A 169 20.03 9.94 -10.09
N ASP A 170 19.16 9.12 -10.66
CA ASP A 170 18.92 9.07 -12.09
C ASP A 170 18.27 10.35 -12.62
N ILE A 171 17.28 10.88 -11.89
CA ILE A 171 16.62 12.14 -12.25
C ILE A 171 17.60 13.30 -12.17
N MET A 172 18.39 13.38 -11.10
CA MET A 172 19.39 14.45 -10.92
C MET A 172 20.51 14.42 -11.99
N ALA A 173 20.83 13.23 -12.45
CA ALA A 173 21.80 13.05 -13.55
C ALA A 173 21.19 13.25 -14.94
N GLY A 174 19.89 13.55 -15.06
CA GLY A 174 19.20 13.68 -16.34
C GLY A 174 19.05 12.36 -17.12
N ARG A 175 19.20 11.21 -16.45
CA ARG A 175 19.06 9.89 -17.07
C ARG A 175 17.62 9.39 -17.09
N ALA A 176 16.74 10.03 -16.35
CA ALA A 176 15.32 9.67 -16.26
C ALA A 176 14.47 10.94 -16.27
N ASP A 177 13.81 11.20 -17.37
CA ASP A 177 12.98 12.37 -17.57
C ASP A 177 11.53 12.06 -17.91
N GLN A 178 11.21 10.81 -18.19
CA GLN A 178 9.87 10.36 -18.54
C GLN A 178 9.43 9.15 -17.71
N ASP A 179 8.13 9.07 -17.45
CA ASP A 179 7.53 7.90 -16.82
C ASP A 179 7.27 6.80 -17.85
N ALA A 180 7.76 5.60 -17.58
CA ALA A 180 7.20 4.43 -18.24
C ALA A 180 5.73 4.23 -17.85
N PRO A 181 4.84 3.78 -18.75
CA PRO A 181 3.44 3.52 -18.42
C PRO A 181 3.29 2.54 -17.24
N LEU A 182 2.38 2.84 -16.31
CA LEU A 182 2.20 2.06 -15.07
C LEU A 182 1.75 0.63 -15.36
N ASP A 183 0.88 0.44 -16.35
CA ASP A 183 0.42 -0.89 -16.78
C ASP A 183 1.57 -1.82 -17.18
N GLN A 184 2.59 -1.28 -17.86
CA GLN A 184 3.81 -2.02 -18.24
C GLN A 184 4.69 -2.28 -17.02
N ALA A 185 4.88 -1.28 -16.16
CA ALA A 185 5.68 -1.40 -14.94
C ALA A 185 5.11 -2.47 -13.99
N LEU A 186 3.79 -2.63 -13.94
CA LEU A 186 3.09 -3.66 -13.15
C LEU A 186 3.10 -5.06 -13.78
N SER A 187 3.71 -5.26 -14.94
CA SER A 187 3.68 -6.53 -15.68
C SER A 187 4.23 -7.74 -14.92
N ARG A 188 5.07 -7.51 -13.92
CA ARG A 188 5.69 -8.56 -13.09
C ARG A 188 4.98 -8.80 -11.76
N ALA A 189 4.03 -7.95 -11.37
CA ALA A 189 3.42 -7.98 -10.04
C ALA A 189 2.73 -9.32 -9.72
N ASP A 190 2.13 -9.95 -10.72
CA ASP A 190 1.43 -11.24 -10.58
C ASP A 190 2.35 -12.43 -10.31
N ARG A 191 3.64 -12.33 -10.67
CA ARG A 191 4.62 -13.40 -10.49
C ARG A 191 5.33 -13.36 -9.14
N LEU A 192 5.23 -12.23 -8.44
CA LEU A 192 5.97 -12.01 -7.19
C LEU A 192 5.24 -12.54 -5.95
N VAL A 193 3.95 -12.77 -6.05
CA VAL A 193 3.13 -13.21 -4.92
C VAL A 193 2.08 -14.24 -5.34
N PRO A 194 1.69 -15.16 -4.43
CA PRO A 194 0.74 -16.23 -4.73
C PRO A 194 -0.66 -15.71 -5.02
N SER A 195 -1.54 -16.60 -5.49
CA SER A 195 -2.97 -16.33 -5.56
C SER A 195 -3.54 -16.09 -4.15
N GLY A 196 -4.49 -15.16 -4.04
CA GLY A 196 -5.07 -14.73 -2.77
C GLY A 196 -4.29 -13.60 -2.09
N ALA A 197 -3.08 -13.25 -2.57
CA ALA A 197 -2.32 -12.14 -2.04
C ALA A 197 -3.00 -10.78 -2.28
N GLU A 198 -2.75 -9.85 -1.40
CA GLU A 198 -3.09 -8.44 -1.58
C GLU A 198 -1.98 -7.71 -2.34
N ILE A 199 -2.31 -6.76 -3.20
CA ILE A 199 -1.35 -5.91 -3.92
C ILE A 199 -1.72 -4.46 -3.64
N VAL A 200 -0.91 -3.76 -2.83
CA VAL A 200 -1.12 -2.36 -2.49
C VAL A 200 -0.24 -1.51 -3.39
N ILE A 201 -0.83 -0.67 -4.22
CA ILE A 201 -0.13 0.16 -5.20
C ILE A 201 -0.22 1.62 -4.76
N ALA A 202 0.90 2.21 -4.34
CA ALA A 202 1.02 3.62 -4.01
C ALA A 202 1.67 4.37 -5.18
N SER A 203 0.91 5.24 -5.84
CA SER A 203 1.34 5.98 -7.03
C SER A 203 0.59 7.31 -7.14
N GLY A 204 1.09 8.22 -7.96
CA GLY A 204 0.36 9.40 -8.42
C GLY A 204 -0.61 9.11 -9.56
N PHE A 205 -0.46 7.98 -10.22
CA PHE A 205 -1.24 7.60 -11.41
C PHE A 205 -1.20 8.64 -12.53
N ASP A 206 -0.11 9.41 -12.65
CA ASP A 206 0.03 10.47 -13.66
C ASP A 206 0.17 9.89 -15.07
N THR A 207 0.86 8.76 -15.20
CA THR A 207 1.07 8.03 -16.46
C THR A 207 0.58 6.61 -16.28
N GLU A 208 -0.74 6.43 -16.42
CA GLU A 208 -1.43 5.15 -16.20
C GLU A 208 -1.07 4.09 -17.26
N GLY A 209 -0.95 4.50 -18.51
CA GLY A 209 -0.92 3.62 -19.68
C GLY A 209 -2.34 3.21 -20.11
N VAL A 210 -2.49 2.87 -21.37
CA VAL A 210 -3.79 2.53 -21.98
C VAL A 210 -4.37 1.21 -21.46
N GLY A 211 -3.51 0.32 -20.94
CA GLY A 211 -3.87 -1.03 -20.45
C GLY A 211 -4.04 -1.13 -18.95
N LEU A 212 -4.02 -0.03 -18.17
CA LEU A 212 -4.07 -0.13 -16.70
C LEU A 212 -5.32 -0.83 -16.19
N ARG A 213 -6.48 -0.55 -16.75
CA ARG A 213 -7.75 -1.23 -16.40
C ARG A 213 -7.62 -2.74 -16.58
N ASP A 214 -7.19 -3.18 -17.75
CA ASP A 214 -7.08 -4.62 -18.07
C ASP A 214 -6.04 -5.30 -17.17
N ARG A 215 -4.94 -4.59 -16.86
CA ARG A 215 -3.91 -5.08 -15.93
C ARG A 215 -4.46 -5.27 -14.52
N LEU A 216 -5.19 -4.29 -13.99
CA LEU A 216 -5.82 -4.37 -12.67
C LEU A 216 -6.92 -5.46 -12.64
N ASP A 217 -7.67 -5.62 -13.72
CA ASP A 217 -8.69 -6.68 -13.83
C ASP A 217 -8.03 -8.07 -13.90
N ALA A 218 -6.93 -8.21 -14.61
CA ALA A 218 -6.14 -9.44 -14.62
C ALA A 218 -5.59 -9.80 -13.23
N LEU A 219 -5.07 -8.83 -12.48
CA LEU A 219 -4.62 -9.01 -11.10
C LEU A 219 -5.80 -9.41 -10.20
N ALA A 220 -6.95 -8.77 -10.35
CA ALA A 220 -8.12 -8.98 -9.51
C ALA A 220 -8.76 -10.37 -9.66
N ARG A 221 -8.49 -11.09 -10.72
CA ARG A 221 -8.99 -12.48 -10.89
C ARG A 221 -8.50 -13.43 -9.80
N ARG A 222 -7.31 -13.20 -9.26
CA ARG A 222 -6.68 -14.12 -8.29
C ARG A 222 -6.06 -13.41 -7.09
N ARG A 223 -6.05 -12.08 -7.05
CA ARG A 223 -5.43 -11.24 -6.02
C ARG A 223 -6.35 -10.07 -5.71
N THR A 224 -6.01 -9.30 -4.67
CA THR A 224 -6.81 -8.13 -4.28
C THR A 224 -5.97 -6.86 -4.50
N PRO A 225 -6.10 -6.18 -5.66
CA PRO A 225 -5.44 -4.90 -5.87
C PRO A 225 -6.12 -3.81 -5.04
N ARG A 226 -5.32 -3.03 -4.31
CA ARG A 226 -5.72 -1.84 -3.57
C ARG A 226 -4.91 -0.66 -4.04
N LEU A 227 -5.58 0.44 -4.36
CA LEU A 227 -4.95 1.61 -4.93
C LEU A 227 -4.85 2.70 -3.86
N VAL A 228 -3.67 3.29 -3.75
CA VAL A 228 -3.35 4.44 -2.90
C VAL A 228 -2.85 5.55 -3.81
N LEU A 229 -3.69 6.55 -4.01
CA LEU A 229 -3.35 7.73 -4.80
C LEU A 229 -2.60 8.74 -3.92
N ILE A 230 -1.35 9.01 -4.27
CA ILE A 230 -0.54 10.03 -3.59
C ILE A 230 -0.66 11.34 -4.37
N THR A 231 -1.29 12.33 -3.74
CA THR A 231 -1.47 13.68 -4.29
C THR A 231 -0.58 14.69 -3.56
N ASP A 232 -0.49 15.89 -4.12
CA ASP A 232 -0.06 17.08 -3.39
C ASP A 232 -1.17 18.13 -3.55
N ALA A 233 -2.07 18.21 -2.55
CA ALA A 233 -3.23 19.10 -2.58
C ALA A 233 -2.83 20.59 -2.58
N GLU A 234 -1.62 20.91 -2.13
CA GLU A 234 -1.07 22.27 -2.17
C GLU A 234 -0.86 22.77 -3.61
N ALA A 235 -0.70 21.85 -4.57
CA ALA A 235 -0.59 22.22 -5.98
C ALA A 235 -1.85 22.94 -6.48
N ALA A 236 -3.03 22.57 -5.96
CA ALA A 236 -4.28 23.26 -6.28
C ALA A 236 -4.39 24.65 -5.63
N GLN A 237 -3.63 24.91 -4.58
CA GLN A 237 -3.64 26.16 -3.82
C GLN A 237 -2.44 27.07 -4.13
N MET A 238 -1.68 26.76 -5.17
CA MET A 238 -0.54 27.60 -5.56
C MET A 238 -1.00 29.03 -5.88
N PRO A 239 -0.30 30.06 -5.38
CA PRO A 239 -0.65 31.45 -5.66
C PRO A 239 -0.73 31.73 -7.15
N ARG A 240 -1.49 32.76 -7.50
CA ARG A 240 -1.54 33.26 -8.88
C ARG A 240 -0.14 33.59 -9.38
N GLY A 241 0.28 32.95 -10.49
CA GLY A 241 1.62 33.14 -11.02
C GLY A 241 1.95 32.27 -12.23
N ARG A 242 3.16 32.48 -12.77
CA ARG A 242 3.70 31.63 -13.82
C ARG A 242 4.74 30.67 -13.23
N TYR A 243 4.48 29.38 -13.37
CA TYR A 243 5.32 28.32 -12.80
C TYR A 243 5.99 27.52 -13.90
N PRO A 244 7.32 27.33 -13.83
CA PRO A 244 7.98 26.34 -14.69
C PRO A 244 7.62 24.95 -14.15
N ILE A 245 6.98 24.15 -14.96
CA ILE A 245 6.67 22.76 -14.62
C ILE A 245 7.27 21.84 -15.66
N ARG A 246 7.58 20.62 -15.22
CA ARG A 246 7.96 19.52 -16.08
C ARG A 246 6.76 18.57 -16.18
N THR A 247 6.35 18.27 -17.39
CA THR A 247 5.24 17.36 -17.64
C THR A 247 5.73 15.91 -17.61
N SER A 248 4.82 14.93 -17.49
CA SER A 248 5.13 13.50 -17.45
C SER A 248 5.83 12.98 -18.72
N ASP A 249 5.72 13.71 -19.84
CA ASP A 249 6.43 13.46 -21.09
C ASP A 249 7.82 14.13 -21.15
N GLY A 250 8.30 14.66 -20.03
CA GLY A 250 9.63 15.27 -19.88
C GLY A 250 9.73 16.72 -20.40
N ARG A 251 8.67 17.29 -20.94
CA ARG A 251 8.70 18.66 -21.51
C ARG A 251 8.69 19.70 -20.40
N HIS A 252 9.52 20.74 -20.55
CA HIS A 252 9.51 21.92 -19.70
C HIS A 252 8.54 22.96 -20.27
N ILE A 253 7.47 23.25 -19.54
CA ILE A 253 6.49 24.28 -19.92
C ILE A 253 6.33 25.29 -18.79
N ARG A 254 5.84 26.49 -19.15
CA ARG A 254 5.42 27.48 -18.16
C ARG A 254 3.90 27.50 -18.13
N VAL A 255 3.34 27.17 -16.97
CA VAL A 255 1.90 27.18 -16.74
C VAL A 255 1.55 28.41 -15.91
N TYR A 256 0.49 29.08 -16.30
CA TYR A 256 -0.10 30.16 -15.52
C TYR A 256 -1.20 29.56 -14.62
N LEU A 257 -1.05 29.72 -13.32
CA LEU A 257 -2.07 29.38 -12.35
C LEU A 257 -2.78 30.65 -11.90
N ASP A 258 -4.09 30.62 -11.88
CA ASP A 258 -4.94 31.79 -11.51
C ASP A 258 -5.20 31.85 -9.99
N GLY A 259 -4.76 30.85 -9.24
CA GLY A 259 -4.97 30.77 -7.79
C GLY A 259 -6.38 30.34 -7.40
N SER A 260 -7.22 29.93 -8.34
CA SER A 260 -8.62 29.55 -8.10
C SER A 260 -8.81 28.06 -7.74
N GLY A 261 -7.74 27.29 -7.74
CA GLY A 261 -7.77 25.86 -7.45
C GLY A 261 -8.32 25.57 -6.04
N LYS A 262 -9.27 24.64 -5.96
CA LYS A 262 -9.79 24.13 -4.69
C LYS A 262 -9.17 22.77 -4.38
N PRO A 263 -8.76 22.53 -3.14
CA PRO A 263 -8.32 21.19 -2.74
C PRO A 263 -9.47 20.20 -2.91
N ASP A 264 -9.18 19.04 -3.50
CA ASP A 264 -10.14 17.96 -3.56
C ASP A 264 -10.24 17.32 -2.16
N ALA A 265 -11.34 17.58 -1.48
CA ALA A 265 -11.60 17.06 -0.13
C ALA A 265 -12.12 15.63 -0.14
N THR A 266 -12.26 15.00 -1.30
CA THR A 266 -12.74 13.61 -1.39
C THR A 266 -11.70 12.63 -0.86
N LEU A 267 -12.15 11.67 -0.05
CA LEU A 267 -11.28 10.61 0.50
C LEU A 267 -11.02 9.48 -0.51
N HIS A 268 -11.81 9.39 -1.56
CA HIS A 268 -11.74 8.34 -2.56
C HIS A 268 -11.90 8.89 -3.96
N ARG A 269 -11.06 8.43 -4.85
CA ARG A 269 -11.15 8.68 -6.30
C ARG A 269 -11.19 7.35 -7.04
N THR A 270 -11.81 7.32 -8.20
CA THR A 270 -11.83 6.14 -9.05
C THR A 270 -10.69 6.19 -10.05
N ILE A 271 -9.79 5.20 -10.00
CA ILE A 271 -8.68 5.00 -10.93
C ILE A 271 -8.92 3.71 -11.71
N ALA A 272 -8.95 3.80 -13.03
CA ALA A 272 -9.22 2.66 -13.91
C ALA A 272 -10.47 1.84 -13.49
N GLY A 273 -11.51 2.51 -12.98
CA GLY A 273 -12.76 1.89 -12.52
C GLY A 273 -12.73 1.32 -11.09
N ARG A 274 -11.65 1.52 -10.32
CA ARG A 274 -11.49 1.01 -8.96
C ARG A 274 -11.33 2.14 -7.96
N PRO A 275 -11.88 2.01 -6.73
CA PRO A 275 -11.69 3.01 -5.69
C PRO A 275 -10.21 3.06 -5.27
N ALA A 276 -9.69 4.27 -5.11
CA ALA A 276 -8.36 4.53 -4.59
C ALA A 276 -8.46 5.37 -3.30
N LEU A 277 -7.69 5.00 -2.27
CA LEU A 277 -7.51 5.83 -1.09
C LEU A 277 -6.64 7.04 -1.47
N ILE A 278 -7.11 8.25 -1.18
CA ILE A 278 -6.34 9.47 -1.42
C ILE A 278 -5.54 9.83 -0.18
N LEU A 279 -4.23 9.98 -0.34
CA LEU A 279 -3.30 10.49 0.67
C LEU A 279 -2.57 11.71 0.10
N ASN A 280 -2.41 12.72 0.95
CA ASN A 280 -1.74 13.95 0.55
C ASN A 280 -0.29 13.97 1.06
N ALA A 281 0.67 14.25 0.20
CA ALA A 281 2.09 14.34 0.55
C ALA A 281 2.40 15.44 1.60
N SER A 282 1.52 16.42 1.73
CA SER A 282 1.64 17.48 2.72
C SER A 282 1.04 17.14 4.10
N ASP A 283 0.25 16.05 4.22
CA ASP A 283 -0.32 15.60 5.49
C ASP A 283 0.78 15.09 6.44
N SER A 284 0.53 15.20 7.75
CA SER A 284 1.40 14.58 8.75
C SER A 284 1.35 13.05 8.64
N VAL A 285 2.37 12.40 9.18
CA VAL A 285 2.42 10.93 9.21
C VAL A 285 1.27 10.36 10.05
N GLU A 286 0.90 11.03 11.13
CA GLU A 286 -0.19 10.67 12.02
C GLU A 286 -1.55 10.78 11.31
N ASP A 287 -1.76 11.82 10.51
CA ASP A 287 -2.97 11.98 9.69
C ASP A 287 -3.06 10.90 8.62
N THR A 288 -1.94 10.63 7.95
CA THR A 288 -1.83 9.55 6.98
C THR A 288 -2.16 8.20 7.62
N ALA A 289 -1.60 7.91 8.80
CA ALA A 289 -1.88 6.67 9.52
C ALA A 289 -3.36 6.53 9.92
N ARG A 290 -4.00 7.61 10.37
CA ARG A 290 -5.44 7.63 10.68
C ARG A 290 -6.30 7.34 9.44
N ARG A 291 -5.97 7.95 8.28
CA ARG A 291 -6.69 7.68 7.02
C ARG A 291 -6.53 6.23 6.57
N ILE A 292 -5.32 5.68 6.71
CA ILE A 292 -5.03 4.28 6.38
C ILE A 292 -5.83 3.36 7.30
N SER A 293 -5.87 3.58 8.61
CA SER A 293 -6.59 2.72 9.57
C SER A 293 -8.09 2.67 9.31
N VAL A 294 -8.68 3.76 8.83
CA VAL A 294 -10.11 3.82 8.44
C VAL A 294 -10.36 3.08 7.13
N ALA A 295 -9.50 3.26 6.13
CA ALA A 295 -9.67 2.66 4.81
C ALA A 295 -9.28 1.18 4.73
N TYR A 296 -8.39 0.74 5.64
CA TYR A 296 -7.89 -0.63 5.76
C TYR A 296 -8.16 -1.15 7.18
N PRO A 297 -9.43 -1.37 7.57
CA PRO A 297 -9.72 -1.99 8.84
C PRO A 297 -9.09 -3.40 8.81
N MET A 298 -7.95 -3.54 9.47
CA MET A 298 -7.34 -4.84 9.70
C MET A 298 -8.28 -5.57 10.64
N GLY A 299 -8.85 -6.68 10.16
CA GLY A 299 -9.79 -7.47 10.96
C GLY A 299 -9.17 -7.75 12.31
N ILE A 300 -9.79 -7.22 13.35
CA ILE A 300 -9.60 -7.68 14.71
C ILE A 300 -9.99 -9.16 14.65
N ALA A 301 -9.00 -10.05 14.82
CA ALA A 301 -9.29 -11.42 15.18
C ALA A 301 -9.99 -11.34 16.55
N ALA A 302 -11.31 -11.48 16.54
CA ALA A 302 -12.10 -11.66 17.77
C ALA A 302 -12.10 -13.13 18.12
#